data_830954221aadf7928c78ff56fd408dc1
#
_entry.id   830954221aadf7928c78ff56fd408dc1
#
_cell.length_a   1.000
_cell.length_b   1.000
_cell.length_c   1.000
_cell.angle_alpha   90.00
_cell.angle_beta   90.00
_cell.angle_gamma   90.00
#
_symmetry.space_group_name_H-M   'P 1'
#
loop_
_entity.id
_entity.type
_entity.pdbx_description
1 polymer ?
#
loop_
_entity_poly.entity_id
_entity_poly.type
_entity_poly.pdbx_seq_one_letter_code
_entity_poly.pdbx_strand_id
1 'polypeptide(L)'
;MLEKIQIVKQRFDEINDLIIQPDIISDQKRYVQLNKEYKDLKKMVDKGLVYEALMSNVEEAQEIISDGSDAEMVEMAKMQMEEAKAQIPALEEEMRVLLIPKDPDDAKNVVMEIRAGAGGDEASIFAGDLHRMYTKYCESKGWRVDIVDFNHGTSGGFKEVIFEVSGEDVYGTLKFEAGVHRVQRVPQTETQGRVHTSAASVIVLPEAEEFDVQLDMTEVRIERTTSTGPGGQSVNTTYSAIKLHHEPTGMIVSCQDQKSSHKNLEKALKVLRSRLYELELAKKQAADSEKRMSMVSSGDRSAKIRTYNYPQGRVTEHRIGLTLYDLSNIINGDIQKIISELMMAENTEKLKADNGTI
;
A
#
# COMPACT_ATOMS: atom_id res chain seq x y z
N MET A 1 -7.21 -18.57 -20.82
CA MET A 1 -5.92 -18.35 -20.16
C MET A 1 -4.81 -17.98 -21.15
N LEU A 2 -4.60 -18.72 -22.22
CA LEU A 2 -3.54 -18.50 -23.21
C LEU A 2 -3.51 -17.06 -23.80
N GLU A 3 -4.64 -16.48 -24.16
CA GLU A 3 -4.71 -15.10 -24.66
C GLU A 3 -4.15 -14.08 -23.65
N LYS A 4 -4.49 -14.25 -22.36
CA LYS A 4 -3.97 -13.39 -21.28
C LYS A 4 -2.44 -13.53 -21.13
N ILE A 5 -1.92 -14.76 -21.26
CA ILE A 5 -0.48 -15.02 -21.22
C ILE A 5 0.23 -14.32 -22.39
N GLN A 6 -0.33 -14.35 -23.59
CA GLN A 6 0.25 -13.68 -24.75
C GLN A 6 0.34 -12.17 -24.57
N ILE A 7 -0.71 -11.54 -24.02
CA ILE A 7 -0.71 -10.09 -23.72
C ILE A 7 0.39 -9.76 -22.68
N VAL A 8 0.53 -10.59 -21.64
CA VAL A 8 1.56 -10.40 -20.62
C VAL A 8 2.96 -10.58 -21.20
N LYS A 9 3.18 -11.57 -22.07
CA LYS A 9 4.46 -11.77 -22.77
C LYS A 9 4.82 -10.57 -23.65
N GLN A 10 3.86 -10.08 -24.43
CA GLN A 10 4.07 -8.91 -25.28
C GLN A 10 4.48 -7.69 -24.42
N ARG A 11 3.79 -7.46 -23.31
CA ARG A 11 4.12 -6.37 -22.40
C ARG A 11 5.48 -6.56 -21.74
N PHE A 12 5.85 -7.78 -21.39
CA PHE A 12 7.17 -8.11 -20.84
C PHE A 12 8.28 -7.80 -21.84
N ASP A 13 8.11 -8.15 -23.11
CA ASP A 13 9.08 -7.87 -24.18
C ASP A 13 9.21 -6.36 -24.41
N GLU A 14 8.10 -5.61 -24.44
CA GLU A 14 8.12 -4.14 -24.52
C GLU A 14 8.90 -3.50 -23.39
N ILE A 15 8.70 -3.96 -22.14
CA ILE A 15 9.44 -3.43 -20.99
C ILE A 15 10.90 -3.79 -21.04
N ASN A 16 11.24 -5.00 -21.47
CA ASN A 16 12.61 -5.43 -21.63
C ASN A 16 13.36 -4.53 -22.64
N ASP A 17 12.71 -4.15 -23.72
CA ASP A 17 13.27 -3.24 -24.72
C ASP A 17 13.36 -1.79 -24.20
N LEU A 18 12.41 -1.36 -23.35
CA LEU A 18 12.43 -0.03 -22.75
C LEU A 18 13.53 0.15 -21.69
N ILE A 19 13.77 -0.85 -20.83
CA ILE A 19 14.77 -0.79 -19.75
C ILE A 19 16.19 -0.57 -20.30
N ILE A 20 16.47 -1.01 -21.51
CA ILE A 20 17.81 -0.92 -22.15
C ILE A 20 18.04 0.47 -22.75
N GLN A 21 16.99 1.31 -22.92
CA GLN A 21 17.13 2.62 -23.56
C GLN A 21 17.90 3.61 -22.68
N PRO A 22 18.88 4.35 -23.24
CA PRO A 22 19.68 5.32 -22.50
C PRO A 22 18.86 6.41 -21.80
N ASP A 23 17.76 6.83 -22.40
CA ASP A 23 16.88 7.87 -21.86
C ASP A 23 16.16 7.39 -20.59
N ILE A 24 15.80 6.12 -20.53
CA ILE A 24 15.17 5.49 -19.35
C ILE A 24 16.20 5.28 -18.24
N ILE A 25 17.44 4.88 -18.59
CA ILE A 25 18.51 4.68 -17.61
C ILE A 25 18.87 6.00 -16.91
N SER A 26 18.75 7.13 -17.59
CA SER A 26 19.01 8.45 -17.01
C SER A 26 17.89 8.93 -16.08
N ASP A 27 16.65 8.46 -16.25
CA ASP A 27 15.52 8.72 -15.36
C ASP A 27 15.38 7.62 -14.30
N GLN A 28 16.02 7.82 -13.16
CA GLN A 28 16.08 6.85 -12.08
C GLN A 28 14.68 6.44 -11.56
N LYS A 29 13.71 7.35 -11.50
CA LYS A 29 12.35 7.04 -11.03
C LYS A 29 11.65 6.08 -12.00
N ARG A 30 11.69 6.40 -13.28
CA ARG A 30 11.07 5.61 -14.34
C ARG A 30 11.77 4.25 -14.50
N TYR A 31 13.09 4.21 -14.38
CA TYR A 31 13.87 2.97 -14.40
C TYR A 31 13.48 2.02 -13.27
N VAL A 32 13.33 2.52 -12.04
CA VAL A 32 12.91 1.70 -10.88
C VAL A 32 11.48 1.17 -11.06
N GLN A 33 10.56 1.99 -11.59
CA GLN A 33 9.19 1.55 -11.88
C GLN A 33 9.16 0.41 -12.91
N LEU A 34 9.86 0.58 -14.04
CA LEU A 34 9.92 -0.44 -15.09
C LEU A 34 10.59 -1.74 -14.61
N ASN A 35 11.62 -1.65 -13.76
CA ASN A 35 12.23 -2.84 -13.17
C ASN A 35 11.29 -3.59 -12.21
N LYS A 36 10.43 -2.89 -11.46
CA LYS A 36 9.39 -3.54 -10.64
C LYS A 36 8.38 -4.26 -11.53
N GLU A 37 7.86 -3.57 -12.54
CA GLU A 37 6.91 -4.16 -13.50
C GLU A 37 7.55 -5.36 -14.21
N TYR A 38 8.81 -5.29 -14.62
CA TYR A 38 9.57 -6.40 -15.19
C TYR A 38 9.63 -7.62 -14.27
N LYS A 39 9.96 -7.42 -12.98
CA LYS A 39 10.02 -8.52 -12.00
C LYS A 39 8.67 -9.21 -11.80
N ASP A 40 7.59 -8.44 -11.77
CA ASP A 40 6.24 -8.97 -11.59
C ASP A 40 5.77 -9.74 -12.82
N LEU A 41 5.94 -9.17 -14.01
CA LEU A 41 5.61 -9.85 -15.27
C LEU A 41 6.47 -11.09 -15.51
N LYS A 42 7.74 -11.08 -15.11
CA LYS A 42 8.62 -12.24 -15.23
C LYS A 42 8.06 -13.46 -14.52
N LYS A 43 7.57 -13.30 -13.27
CA LYS A 43 6.96 -14.39 -12.51
C LYS A 43 5.76 -15.01 -13.27
N MET A 44 4.97 -14.16 -13.92
CA MET A 44 3.83 -14.60 -14.71
C MET A 44 4.25 -15.26 -16.01
N VAL A 45 5.26 -14.72 -16.71
CA VAL A 45 5.81 -15.30 -17.96
C VAL A 45 6.42 -16.68 -17.69
N ASP A 46 7.21 -16.82 -16.60
CA ASP A 46 7.82 -18.11 -16.24
C ASP A 46 6.76 -19.19 -16.00
N LYS A 47 5.69 -18.86 -15.28
CA LYS A 47 4.56 -19.78 -15.07
C LYS A 47 3.75 -20.01 -16.35
N GLY A 48 3.59 -18.98 -17.17
CA GLY A 48 2.94 -19.07 -18.48
C GLY A 48 3.65 -20.02 -19.42
N LEU A 49 4.98 -20.04 -19.44
CA LEU A 49 5.78 -20.98 -20.24
C LEU A 49 5.56 -22.43 -19.78
N VAL A 50 5.49 -22.67 -18.46
CA VAL A 50 5.19 -24.02 -17.92
C VAL A 50 3.78 -24.46 -18.33
N TYR A 51 2.80 -23.54 -18.26
CA TYR A 51 1.43 -23.80 -18.66
C TYR A 51 1.31 -24.17 -20.15
N GLU A 52 1.98 -23.38 -21.01
CA GLU A 52 2.00 -23.67 -22.45
C GLU A 52 2.64 -25.03 -22.76
N ALA A 53 3.75 -25.37 -22.07
CA ALA A 53 4.39 -26.68 -22.22
C ALA A 53 3.47 -27.83 -21.78
N LEU A 54 2.76 -27.68 -20.66
CA LEU A 54 1.78 -28.69 -20.21
C LEU A 54 0.62 -28.83 -21.19
N MET A 55 0.12 -27.74 -21.77
CA MET A 55 -0.93 -27.78 -22.77
C MET A 55 -0.46 -28.46 -24.06
N SER A 56 0.76 -28.14 -24.54
CA SER A 56 1.37 -28.82 -25.71
C SER A 56 1.51 -30.33 -25.46
N ASN A 57 2.00 -30.70 -24.27
CA ASN A 57 2.10 -32.13 -23.90
C ASN A 57 0.74 -32.85 -23.91
N VAL A 58 -0.32 -32.17 -23.47
CA VAL A 58 -1.69 -32.74 -23.54
C VAL A 58 -2.17 -32.91 -24.97
N GLU A 59 -1.92 -31.93 -25.86
CA GLU A 59 -2.28 -31.96 -27.26
C GLU A 59 -1.51 -33.08 -27.98
N GLU A 60 -0.18 -33.15 -27.82
CA GLU A 60 0.66 -34.20 -28.39
C GLU A 60 0.26 -35.60 -27.90
N ALA A 61 -0.03 -35.76 -26.63
CA ALA A 61 -0.50 -37.01 -26.05
C ALA A 61 -1.88 -37.42 -26.65
N GLN A 62 -2.78 -36.45 -26.90
CA GLN A 62 -4.06 -36.72 -27.53
C GLN A 62 -3.89 -37.18 -28.99
N GLU A 63 -2.96 -36.57 -29.72
CA GLU A 63 -2.65 -37.02 -31.11
C GLU A 63 -2.12 -38.44 -31.13
N ILE A 64 -1.18 -38.82 -30.27
CA ILE A 64 -0.62 -40.17 -30.14
C ILE A 64 -1.72 -41.18 -29.79
N ILE A 65 -2.62 -40.83 -28.85
CA ILE A 65 -3.74 -41.70 -28.47
C ILE A 65 -4.72 -41.86 -29.62
N SER A 66 -4.94 -40.84 -30.41
CA SER A 66 -5.88 -40.89 -31.59
C SER A 66 -5.30 -41.69 -32.75
N ASP A 67 -3.98 -41.64 -32.95
CA ASP A 67 -3.29 -42.40 -34.01
C ASP A 67 -3.26 -43.90 -33.74
N GLY A 68 -3.13 -44.30 -32.47
CA GLY A 68 -3.28 -45.68 -31.97
C GLY A 68 -2.31 -46.69 -32.59
N SER A 69 -1.25 -46.26 -33.25
CA SER A 69 -0.34 -47.13 -34.03
C SER A 69 0.52 -48.05 -33.15
N ASP A 70 0.83 -47.66 -31.90
CA ASP A 70 1.65 -48.42 -30.94
C ASP A 70 1.01 -48.43 -29.55
N ALA A 71 0.68 -49.60 -29.05
CA ALA A 71 0.03 -49.77 -27.77
C ALA A 71 0.87 -49.27 -26.58
N GLU A 72 2.21 -49.43 -26.60
CA GLU A 72 3.09 -48.94 -25.55
C GLU A 72 3.15 -47.43 -25.54
N MET A 73 3.26 -46.81 -26.72
CA MET A 73 3.23 -45.34 -26.86
C MET A 73 1.90 -44.75 -26.38
N VAL A 74 0.78 -45.39 -26.69
CA VAL A 74 -0.56 -44.99 -26.24
C VAL A 74 -0.68 -45.03 -24.73
N GLU A 75 -0.12 -46.05 -24.06
CA GLU A 75 -0.15 -46.17 -22.59
C GLU A 75 0.72 -45.08 -21.94
N MET A 76 1.92 -44.84 -22.44
CA MET A 76 2.79 -43.75 -21.99
C MET A 76 2.13 -42.37 -22.17
N ALA A 77 1.53 -42.09 -23.34
CA ALA A 77 0.84 -40.87 -23.63
C ALA A 77 -0.35 -40.62 -22.69
N LYS A 78 -1.11 -41.68 -22.33
CA LYS A 78 -2.18 -41.55 -21.32
C LYS A 78 -1.64 -41.17 -19.97
N MET A 79 -0.54 -41.79 -19.48
CA MET A 79 0.07 -41.43 -18.21
C MET A 79 0.55 -39.97 -18.20
N GLN A 80 1.25 -39.53 -19.23
CA GLN A 80 1.71 -38.15 -19.36
C GLN A 80 0.55 -37.14 -19.40
N MET A 81 -0.52 -37.47 -20.11
CA MET A 81 -1.73 -36.64 -20.16
C MET A 81 -2.42 -36.54 -18.80
N GLU A 82 -2.51 -37.62 -18.03
CA GLU A 82 -3.09 -37.60 -16.68
C GLU A 82 -2.24 -36.76 -15.72
N GLU A 83 -0.92 -36.89 -15.79
CA GLU A 83 0.01 -36.12 -14.97
C GLU A 83 -0.09 -34.60 -15.31
N ALA A 84 -0.07 -34.24 -16.58
CA ALA A 84 -0.24 -32.85 -17.03
C ALA A 84 -1.61 -32.28 -16.60
N LYS A 85 -2.69 -33.03 -16.80
CA LYS A 85 -4.05 -32.63 -16.39
C LYS A 85 -4.20 -32.45 -14.88
N ALA A 86 -3.44 -33.19 -14.06
CA ALA A 86 -3.43 -33.01 -12.62
C ALA A 86 -2.72 -31.71 -12.18
N GLN A 87 -1.72 -31.25 -12.93
CA GLN A 87 -0.93 -30.04 -12.61
C GLN A 87 -1.62 -28.76 -13.11
N ILE A 88 -2.31 -28.80 -14.24
CA ILE A 88 -2.94 -27.64 -14.89
C ILE A 88 -3.85 -26.83 -13.95
N PRO A 89 -4.81 -27.43 -13.19
CA PRO A 89 -5.72 -26.65 -12.34
C PRO A 89 -5.01 -25.85 -11.23
N ALA A 90 -3.99 -26.43 -10.63
CA ALA A 90 -3.20 -25.76 -9.59
C ALA A 90 -2.43 -24.56 -10.19
N LEU A 91 -1.82 -24.76 -11.37
CA LEU A 91 -1.09 -23.71 -12.07
C LEU A 91 -2.02 -22.59 -12.54
N GLU A 92 -3.21 -22.92 -13.05
CA GLU A 92 -4.23 -21.93 -13.43
C GLU A 92 -4.66 -21.06 -12.26
N GLU A 93 -4.86 -21.64 -11.08
CA GLU A 93 -5.24 -20.88 -9.90
C GLU A 93 -4.10 -19.94 -9.45
N GLU A 94 -2.85 -20.42 -9.46
CA GLU A 94 -1.68 -19.60 -9.18
C GLU A 94 -1.55 -18.43 -10.18
N MET A 95 -1.79 -18.70 -11.45
CA MET A 95 -1.74 -17.67 -12.50
C MET A 95 -2.88 -16.66 -12.38
N ARG A 96 -4.09 -17.10 -12.00
CA ARG A 96 -5.22 -16.20 -11.71
C ARG A 96 -4.87 -15.23 -10.60
N VAL A 97 -4.23 -15.69 -9.52
CA VAL A 97 -3.77 -14.83 -8.42
C VAL A 97 -2.74 -13.80 -8.90
N LEU A 98 -1.81 -14.20 -9.77
CA LEU A 98 -0.80 -13.30 -10.34
C LEU A 98 -1.38 -12.25 -11.31
N LEU A 99 -2.54 -12.54 -11.92
CA LEU A 99 -3.25 -11.60 -12.81
C LEU A 99 -4.07 -10.55 -12.07
N ILE A 100 -4.26 -10.68 -10.74
CA ILE A 100 -4.95 -9.65 -9.96
C ILE A 100 -4.11 -8.37 -10.00
N PRO A 101 -4.70 -7.24 -10.43
CA PRO A 101 -3.98 -5.97 -10.43
C PRO A 101 -3.50 -5.65 -9.01
N LYS A 102 -2.20 -5.48 -8.85
CA LYS A 102 -1.62 -5.02 -7.58
C LYS A 102 -1.94 -3.54 -7.40
N ASP A 103 -2.26 -3.16 -6.18
CA ASP A 103 -2.39 -1.75 -5.82
C ASP A 103 -1.00 -1.09 -5.95
N PRO A 104 -0.86 0.02 -6.69
CA PRO A 104 0.41 0.73 -6.79
C PRO A 104 0.96 1.17 -5.41
N ASP A 105 0.09 1.35 -4.42
CA ASP A 105 0.50 1.66 -3.05
C ASP A 105 1.16 0.47 -2.34
N ASP A 106 0.88 -0.79 -2.73
CA ASP A 106 1.41 -1.99 -2.07
C ASP A 106 2.95 -2.03 -2.01
N ALA A 107 3.61 -1.42 -2.98
CA ALA A 107 5.08 -1.36 -3.05
C ALA A 107 5.72 -0.22 -2.22
N LYS A 108 4.91 0.62 -1.56
CA LYS A 108 5.40 1.77 -0.78
C LYS A 108 5.90 1.33 0.59
N ASN A 109 6.76 2.16 1.18
CA ASN A 109 7.07 2.11 2.59
C ASN A 109 5.83 2.44 3.41
N VAL A 110 5.90 2.21 4.71
CA VAL A 110 4.76 2.34 5.61
C VAL A 110 5.10 3.22 6.80
N VAL A 111 4.16 4.07 7.17
CA VAL A 111 4.12 4.70 8.49
C VAL A 111 3.08 3.97 9.34
N MET A 112 3.54 3.35 10.43
CA MET A 112 2.69 2.67 11.40
C MET A 112 2.50 3.51 12.64
N GLU A 113 1.24 3.65 13.08
CA GLU A 113 0.89 4.30 14.34
C GLU A 113 0.22 3.28 15.25
N ILE A 114 0.73 3.07 16.46
CA ILE A 114 0.09 2.22 17.47
C ILE A 114 -0.31 3.11 18.62
N ARG A 115 -1.60 3.10 18.96
CA ARG A 115 -2.16 3.88 20.07
C ARG A 115 -2.84 2.98 21.08
N ALA A 116 -2.55 3.22 22.35
CA ALA A 116 -3.27 2.59 23.45
C ALA A 116 -4.74 3.04 23.42
N GLY A 117 -5.65 2.08 23.42
CA GLY A 117 -7.09 2.31 23.46
C GLY A 117 -7.66 2.11 24.88
N ALA A 118 -8.85 1.52 24.96
CA ALA A 118 -9.51 1.24 26.23
C ALA A 118 -8.74 0.19 27.05
N GLY A 119 -8.35 0.53 28.29
CA GLY A 119 -7.64 -0.40 29.19
C GLY A 119 -6.60 0.26 30.12
N GLY A 120 -6.44 1.58 30.03
CA GLY A 120 -5.48 2.32 30.87
C GLY A 120 -4.03 1.87 30.65
N ASP A 121 -3.28 1.67 31.73
CA ASP A 121 -1.86 1.29 31.69
C ASP A 121 -1.62 -0.03 30.95
N GLU A 122 -2.54 -1.00 31.08
CA GLU A 122 -2.45 -2.27 30.38
C GLU A 122 -2.52 -2.11 28.86
N ALA A 123 -3.31 -1.18 28.36
CA ALA A 123 -3.38 -0.88 26.94
C ALA A 123 -2.05 -0.29 26.42
N SER A 124 -1.36 0.52 27.24
CA SER A 124 -0.04 1.06 26.91
C SER A 124 1.04 -0.03 26.88
N ILE A 125 1.01 -0.97 27.81
CA ILE A 125 1.92 -2.13 27.82
C ILE A 125 1.67 -3.00 26.58
N PHE A 126 0.40 -3.24 26.26
CA PHE A 126 0.01 -4.01 25.07
C PHE A 126 0.44 -3.32 23.76
N ALA A 127 0.33 -1.99 23.67
CA ALA A 127 0.86 -1.25 22.52
C ALA A 127 2.38 -1.45 22.36
N GLY A 128 3.11 -1.52 23.47
CA GLY A 128 4.53 -1.87 23.47
C GLY A 128 4.81 -3.31 23.01
N ASP A 129 3.95 -4.26 23.39
CA ASP A 129 4.06 -5.65 22.93
C ASP A 129 3.80 -5.75 21.41
N LEU A 130 2.80 -5.04 20.91
CA LEU A 130 2.52 -4.98 19.45
C LEU A 130 3.69 -4.34 18.68
N HIS A 131 4.23 -3.23 19.16
CA HIS A 131 5.41 -2.60 18.54
C HIS A 131 6.57 -3.59 18.46
N ARG A 132 6.88 -4.30 19.56
CA ARG A 132 7.93 -5.33 19.59
C ARG A 132 7.64 -6.47 18.62
N MET A 133 6.40 -6.93 18.53
CA MET A 133 5.96 -7.98 17.59
C MET A 133 6.23 -7.56 16.15
N TYR A 134 5.81 -6.36 15.77
CA TYR A 134 6.02 -5.84 14.41
C TYR A 134 7.50 -5.60 14.11
N THR A 135 8.26 -5.05 15.05
CA THR A 135 9.70 -4.86 14.86
C THR A 135 10.41 -6.17 14.56
N LYS A 136 10.13 -7.23 15.34
CA LYS A 136 10.72 -8.56 15.11
C LYS A 136 10.29 -9.17 13.78
N TYR A 137 9.03 -8.99 13.39
CA TYR A 137 8.54 -9.42 12.09
C TYR A 137 9.28 -8.70 10.96
N CYS A 138 9.40 -7.39 11.03
CA CYS A 138 10.14 -6.59 10.05
C CYS A 138 11.61 -7.01 9.95
N GLU A 139 12.27 -7.22 11.10
CA GLU A 139 13.66 -7.74 11.15
C GLU A 139 13.77 -9.11 10.43
N SER A 140 12.81 -10.02 10.64
CA SER A 140 12.80 -11.32 9.98
C SER A 140 12.66 -11.24 8.45
N LYS A 141 12.05 -10.14 7.97
CA LYS A 141 11.92 -9.83 6.53
C LYS A 141 13.09 -9.04 5.96
N GLY A 142 14.02 -8.61 6.81
CA GLY A 142 15.11 -7.73 6.40
C GLY A 142 14.67 -6.29 6.14
N TRP A 143 13.50 -5.89 6.67
CA TRP A 143 13.01 -4.52 6.58
C TRP A 143 13.61 -3.65 7.68
N ARG A 144 13.82 -2.40 7.37
CA ARG A 144 14.33 -1.41 8.32
C ARG A 144 13.15 -0.75 9.05
N VAL A 145 13.31 -0.58 10.37
CA VAL A 145 12.32 0.08 11.24
C VAL A 145 12.98 1.28 11.89
N ASP A 146 12.43 2.47 11.68
CA ASP A 146 12.88 3.71 12.26
C ASP A 146 11.75 4.35 13.08
N ILE A 147 11.99 4.64 14.35
CA ILE A 147 11.00 5.31 15.22
C ILE A 147 10.98 6.80 14.89
N VAL A 148 9.80 7.31 14.55
CA VAL A 148 9.59 8.73 14.21
C VAL A 148 9.23 9.53 15.46
N ASP A 149 8.26 9.02 16.25
CA ASP A 149 7.81 9.68 17.48
C ASP A 149 7.23 8.66 18.46
N PHE A 150 7.28 8.96 19.74
CA PHE A 150 6.69 8.09 20.75
C PHE A 150 6.28 8.85 22.02
N ASN A 151 5.24 8.35 22.68
CA ASN A 151 4.79 8.82 23.98
C ASN A 151 4.70 7.62 24.94
N HIS A 152 5.48 7.63 26.00
CA HIS A 152 5.50 6.53 26.98
C HIS A 152 4.24 6.48 27.84
N GLY A 153 3.83 5.27 28.17
CA GLY A 153 2.84 5.03 29.23
C GLY A 153 3.43 5.25 30.63
N THR A 154 2.56 5.54 31.59
CA THR A 154 2.94 5.76 32.99
C THR A 154 3.52 4.51 33.66
N SER A 155 3.03 3.33 33.29
CA SER A 155 3.45 2.03 33.83
C SER A 155 4.29 1.21 32.84
N GLY A 156 4.91 1.88 31.85
CA GLY A 156 5.66 1.26 30.76
C GLY A 156 4.86 1.13 29.46
N GLY A 157 5.52 0.66 28.40
CA GLY A 157 4.94 0.61 27.06
C GLY A 157 4.74 1.99 26.45
N PHE A 158 3.82 2.11 25.50
CA PHE A 158 3.56 3.33 24.74
C PHE A 158 2.09 3.73 24.83
N LYS A 159 1.80 5.00 25.14
CA LYS A 159 0.49 5.60 24.87
C LYS A 159 0.29 5.72 23.36
N GLU A 160 1.36 6.10 22.67
CA GLU A 160 1.42 6.23 21.21
C GLU A 160 2.87 5.98 20.77
N VAL A 161 3.03 5.27 19.67
CA VAL A 161 4.32 5.12 18.99
C VAL A 161 4.07 5.18 17.49
N ILE A 162 4.89 5.98 16.80
CA ILE A 162 4.88 6.16 15.35
C ILE A 162 6.24 5.73 14.84
N PHE A 163 6.26 4.82 13.90
CA PHE A 163 7.48 4.31 13.29
C PHE A 163 7.28 4.06 11.80
N GLU A 164 8.36 4.20 11.08
CA GLU A 164 8.43 3.96 9.64
C GLU A 164 9.06 2.59 9.38
N VAL A 165 8.51 1.90 8.38
CA VAL A 165 9.04 0.61 7.90
C VAL A 165 9.38 0.73 6.43
N SER A 166 10.65 0.51 6.12
CA SER A 166 11.19 0.62 4.75
C SER A 166 11.65 -0.73 4.24
N GLY A 167 11.24 -1.09 3.02
CA GLY A 167 11.59 -2.37 2.38
C GLY A 167 10.81 -2.63 1.10
N GLU A 168 10.84 -3.86 0.63
CA GLU A 168 10.11 -4.31 -0.57
C GLU A 168 8.69 -4.78 -0.16
N ASP A 169 7.65 -4.25 -0.85
CA ASP A 169 6.23 -4.62 -0.68
C ASP A 169 5.71 -4.53 0.78
N VAL A 170 6.18 -3.52 1.52
CA VAL A 170 5.87 -3.36 2.93
C VAL A 170 4.41 -3.05 3.16
N TYR A 171 3.85 -2.06 2.44
CA TYR A 171 2.45 -1.67 2.60
C TYR A 171 1.50 -2.80 2.21
N GLY A 172 1.75 -3.48 1.09
CA GLY A 172 0.95 -4.62 0.64
C GLY A 172 0.87 -5.76 1.68
N THR A 173 1.91 -5.89 2.52
CA THR A 173 1.95 -6.89 3.58
C THR A 173 1.32 -6.40 4.88
N LEU A 174 1.65 -5.19 5.32
CA LEU A 174 1.25 -4.67 6.64
C LEU A 174 -0.13 -4.01 6.65
N LYS A 175 -0.72 -3.65 5.49
CA LYS A 175 -2.07 -3.06 5.40
C LYS A 175 -3.14 -3.88 6.12
N PHE A 176 -2.97 -5.20 6.20
CA PHE A 176 -3.89 -6.10 6.88
C PHE A 176 -3.84 -6.00 8.41
N GLU A 177 -2.81 -5.36 8.96
CA GLU A 177 -2.68 -5.17 10.41
C GLU A 177 -3.43 -3.93 10.92
N ALA A 178 -3.96 -3.09 10.01
CA ALA A 178 -4.73 -1.92 10.37
C ALA A 178 -6.06 -2.28 11.05
N GLY A 179 -6.29 -1.72 12.24
CA GLY A 179 -7.53 -1.93 13.00
C GLY A 179 -7.32 -2.01 14.51
N VAL A 180 -8.34 -2.47 15.22
CA VAL A 180 -8.32 -2.59 16.69
C VAL A 180 -7.90 -3.99 17.10
N HIS A 181 -6.81 -4.09 17.84
CA HIS A 181 -6.29 -5.32 18.45
C HIS A 181 -6.72 -5.40 19.89
N ARG A 182 -7.23 -6.55 20.31
CA ARG A 182 -7.73 -6.79 21.67
C ARG A 182 -6.88 -7.83 22.38
N VAL A 183 -6.47 -7.54 23.60
CA VAL A 183 -5.77 -8.48 24.47
C VAL A 183 -6.64 -8.90 25.65
N GLN A 184 -6.55 -10.16 26.02
CA GLN A 184 -7.16 -10.76 27.21
C GLN A 184 -6.06 -11.43 28.01
N ARG A 185 -5.64 -10.81 29.11
CA ARG A 185 -4.64 -11.34 30.05
C ARG A 185 -4.84 -10.77 31.44
N VAL A 186 -4.17 -11.36 32.41
CA VAL A 186 -4.00 -10.76 33.74
C VAL A 186 -2.91 -9.71 33.62
N PRO A 187 -3.22 -8.40 33.81
CA PRO A 187 -2.21 -7.34 33.73
C PRO A 187 -1.11 -7.52 34.77
N GLN A 188 0.10 -7.03 34.49
CA GLN A 188 1.15 -6.95 35.48
C GLN A 188 0.81 -6.02 36.66
N THR A 189 -0.11 -5.09 36.45
CA THR A 189 -0.61 -4.12 37.44
C THR A 189 -1.78 -4.66 38.27
N GLU A 190 -2.29 -5.86 37.97
CA GLU A 190 -3.44 -6.46 38.65
C GLU A 190 -2.99 -7.34 39.82
N THR A 191 -3.44 -7.02 41.02
CA THR A 191 -3.06 -7.72 42.25
C THR A 191 -3.97 -8.90 42.61
N GLN A 192 -5.21 -8.92 42.05
CA GLN A 192 -6.23 -9.94 42.36
C GLN A 192 -6.32 -11.06 41.32
N GLY A 193 -5.42 -11.07 40.32
CA GLY A 193 -5.37 -12.13 39.30
C GLY A 193 -6.56 -12.12 38.32
N ARG A 194 -7.31 -11.04 38.21
CA ARG A 194 -8.45 -10.96 37.28
C ARG A 194 -7.98 -10.75 35.84
N VAL A 195 -8.62 -11.44 34.91
CA VAL A 195 -8.39 -11.24 33.48
C VAL A 195 -9.01 -9.93 33.02
N HIS A 196 -8.18 -9.02 32.52
CA HIS A 196 -8.64 -7.77 31.93
C HIS A 196 -8.69 -7.89 30.40
N THR A 197 -9.54 -7.06 29.81
CA THR A 197 -9.64 -6.92 28.37
C THR A 197 -9.22 -5.51 28.00
N SER A 198 -8.10 -5.37 27.31
CA SER A 198 -7.58 -4.10 26.83
C SER A 198 -7.51 -4.08 25.31
N ALA A 199 -7.43 -2.91 24.72
CA ALA A 199 -7.36 -2.72 23.29
C ALA A 199 -6.26 -1.70 22.92
N ALA A 200 -5.67 -1.91 21.76
CA ALA A 200 -4.79 -0.95 21.10
C ALA A 200 -5.19 -0.84 19.63
N SER A 201 -5.11 0.34 19.07
CA SER A 201 -5.37 0.59 17.64
C SER A 201 -4.07 0.62 16.87
N VAL A 202 -4.05 -0.01 15.71
CA VAL A 202 -2.95 0.00 14.75
C VAL A 202 -3.45 0.68 13.48
N ILE A 203 -2.73 1.69 13.05
CA ILE A 203 -2.98 2.42 11.80
C ILE A 203 -1.79 2.16 10.90
N VAL A 204 -2.05 1.87 9.64
CA VAL A 204 -1.03 1.56 8.63
C VAL A 204 -1.30 2.43 7.42
N LEU A 205 -0.43 3.39 7.18
CA LEU A 205 -0.53 4.32 6.05
C LEU A 205 0.65 4.14 5.11
N PRO A 206 0.44 4.21 3.79
CA PRO A 206 1.55 4.26 2.86
C PRO A 206 2.35 5.55 3.06
N GLU A 207 3.67 5.48 2.92
CA GLU A 207 4.53 6.65 2.95
C GLU A 207 4.07 7.68 1.92
N ALA A 208 3.97 8.92 2.36
CA ALA A 208 3.55 10.01 1.52
C ALA A 208 4.69 10.43 0.59
N GLU A 209 4.49 10.30 -0.72
CA GLU A 209 5.42 10.88 -1.68
C GLU A 209 5.42 12.41 -1.56
N GLU A 210 6.62 13.02 -1.66
CA GLU A 210 6.73 14.45 -1.86
C GLU A 210 6.10 14.81 -3.21
N PHE A 211 5.20 15.77 -3.19
CA PHE A 211 4.60 16.28 -4.42
C PHE A 211 5.11 17.68 -4.70
N ASP A 212 5.50 17.89 -5.93
CA ASP A 212 5.90 19.20 -6.42
C ASP A 212 4.72 19.84 -7.16
N VAL A 213 4.25 20.98 -6.69
CA VAL A 213 3.16 21.71 -7.37
C VAL A 213 3.74 22.41 -8.59
N GLN A 214 3.60 21.78 -9.75
CA GLN A 214 3.93 22.42 -11.02
C GLN A 214 2.81 23.38 -11.39
N LEU A 215 3.13 24.68 -11.43
CA LEU A 215 2.19 25.71 -11.86
C LEU A 215 2.15 25.75 -13.38
N ASP A 216 1.03 25.34 -13.97
CA ASP A 216 0.81 25.55 -15.40
C ASP A 216 0.43 27.02 -15.66
N MET A 217 1.30 27.70 -16.39
CA MET A 217 1.10 29.12 -16.73
C MET A 217 -0.08 29.33 -17.67
N THR A 218 -0.59 28.33 -18.35
CA THR A 218 -1.77 28.43 -19.22
C THR A 218 -3.06 28.58 -18.41
N GLU A 219 -3.07 28.06 -17.17
CA GLU A 219 -4.18 28.12 -16.23
C GLU A 219 -4.18 29.41 -15.38
N VAL A 220 -3.13 30.23 -15.52
CA VAL A 220 -2.98 31.47 -14.75
C VAL A 220 -3.26 32.68 -15.61
N ARG A 221 -4.37 33.34 -15.35
CA ARG A 221 -4.69 34.64 -15.96
C ARG A 221 -4.00 35.78 -15.21
N ILE A 222 -3.17 36.54 -15.89
CA ILE A 222 -2.41 37.65 -15.34
C ILE A 222 -3.15 38.97 -15.67
N GLU A 223 -3.57 39.69 -14.65
CA GLU A 223 -4.18 41.02 -14.76
C GLU A 223 -3.22 42.06 -14.17
N ARG A 224 -2.95 43.14 -14.97
CA ARG A 224 -2.15 44.25 -14.52
C ARG A 224 -3.08 45.41 -14.13
N THR A 225 -2.93 45.88 -12.89
CA THR A 225 -3.77 46.94 -12.34
C THR A 225 -2.92 48.07 -11.75
N THR A 226 -3.55 49.20 -11.50
CA THR A 226 -2.92 50.31 -10.74
C THR A 226 -2.82 49.92 -9.26
N SER A 227 -1.77 50.37 -8.60
CA SER A 227 -1.61 50.15 -7.16
C SER A 227 -2.64 50.94 -6.37
N THR A 228 -3.17 50.38 -5.29
CA THR A 228 -4.08 51.04 -4.34
C THR A 228 -3.31 51.52 -3.12
N GLY A 229 -3.42 52.81 -2.80
CA GLY A 229 -2.78 53.41 -1.62
C GLY A 229 -2.52 54.87 -1.75
N PRO A 230 -2.08 55.55 -0.65
CA PRO A 230 -1.70 56.99 -0.71
C PRO A 230 -0.43 57.13 -1.55
N GLY A 231 -0.49 57.94 -2.61
CA GLY A 231 0.65 58.19 -3.50
C GLY A 231 0.34 59.22 -4.57
N GLY A 232 1.38 59.67 -5.25
CA GLY A 232 1.28 60.64 -6.37
C GLY A 232 0.96 60.01 -7.71
N GLN A 233 1.22 60.70 -8.82
CA GLN A 233 0.91 60.28 -10.20
C GLN A 233 1.41 58.84 -10.53
N SER A 234 2.56 58.42 -9.99
CA SER A 234 3.13 57.08 -10.24
C SER A 234 2.26 55.93 -9.72
N VAL A 235 1.51 56.13 -8.62
CA VAL A 235 0.63 55.09 -8.05
C VAL A 235 -0.67 54.94 -8.87
N ASN A 236 -1.17 56.06 -9.36
CA ASN A 236 -2.47 56.12 -10.06
C ASN A 236 -2.41 55.87 -11.57
N THR A 237 -1.23 56.04 -12.19
CA THR A 237 -1.07 55.91 -13.65
C THR A 237 -0.25 54.72 -14.10
N THR A 238 0.58 54.13 -13.21
CA THR A 238 1.45 53.05 -13.60
C THR A 238 0.82 51.69 -13.23
N TYR A 239 0.63 50.78 -14.19
CA TYR A 239 0.11 49.42 -13.98
C TYR A 239 1.18 48.52 -13.36
N SER A 240 1.58 48.82 -12.12
CA SER A 240 2.63 48.09 -11.41
C SER A 240 2.10 46.98 -10.56
N ALA A 241 0.84 47.03 -10.15
CA ALA A 241 0.19 45.95 -9.39
C ALA A 241 -0.20 44.78 -10.29
N ILE A 242 -0.01 43.56 -9.80
CA ILE A 242 -0.34 42.31 -10.49
C ILE A 242 -1.40 41.57 -9.70
N LYS A 243 -2.45 41.12 -10.40
CA LYS A 243 -3.40 40.11 -9.90
C LYS A 243 -3.27 38.85 -10.72
N LEU A 244 -3.10 37.76 -10.07
CA LEU A 244 -3.10 36.39 -10.65
C LEU A 244 -4.42 35.71 -10.32
N HIS A 245 -5.08 35.20 -11.35
CA HIS A 245 -6.27 34.37 -11.19
C HIS A 245 -5.92 32.98 -11.66
N HIS A 246 -5.95 32.00 -10.76
CA HIS A 246 -5.79 30.60 -11.09
C HIS A 246 -7.17 30.01 -11.38
N GLU A 247 -7.46 29.76 -12.65
CA GLU A 247 -8.82 29.40 -13.11
C GLU A 247 -9.37 28.10 -12.48
N PRO A 248 -8.57 26.99 -12.36
CA PRO A 248 -9.09 25.74 -11.83
C PRO A 248 -9.52 25.82 -10.36
N THR A 249 -8.79 26.60 -9.53
CA THR A 249 -9.09 26.70 -8.09
C THR A 249 -9.86 27.98 -7.72
N GLY A 250 -10.02 28.90 -8.66
CA GLY A 250 -10.60 30.22 -8.39
C GLY A 250 -9.76 31.11 -7.46
N MET A 251 -8.51 30.74 -7.20
CA MET A 251 -7.63 31.44 -6.27
C MET A 251 -7.12 32.75 -6.88
N ILE A 252 -7.19 33.84 -6.11
CA ILE A 252 -6.73 35.15 -6.52
C ILE A 252 -5.58 35.58 -5.62
N VAL A 253 -4.46 35.99 -6.24
CA VAL A 253 -3.29 36.52 -5.55
C VAL A 253 -2.99 37.90 -6.12
N SER A 254 -2.93 38.93 -5.27
CA SER A 254 -2.51 40.28 -5.69
C SER A 254 -1.19 40.68 -5.03
N CYS A 255 -0.30 41.31 -5.80
CA CYS A 255 0.98 41.82 -5.31
C CYS A 255 1.22 43.23 -5.87
N GLN A 256 1.50 44.19 -4.97
CA GLN A 256 1.75 45.59 -5.32
C GLN A 256 2.92 46.22 -4.53
N ASP A 257 3.78 45.39 -3.94
CA ASP A 257 4.78 45.80 -2.96
C ASP A 257 5.94 46.58 -3.58
N GLN A 258 6.20 46.38 -4.88
CA GLN A 258 7.33 46.99 -5.58
C GLN A 258 6.90 47.85 -6.73
N LYS A 259 7.77 48.81 -7.11
CA LYS A 259 7.52 49.69 -8.25
C LYS A 259 7.60 48.99 -9.62
N SER A 260 8.20 47.80 -9.67
CA SER A 260 8.37 47.02 -10.90
C SER A 260 7.29 45.94 -11.01
N SER A 261 6.51 45.96 -12.10
CA SER A 261 5.50 44.92 -12.39
C SER A 261 6.10 43.53 -12.54
N HIS A 262 7.33 43.40 -13.08
CA HIS A 262 8.03 42.13 -13.19
C HIS A 262 8.34 41.50 -11.81
N LYS A 263 8.88 42.32 -10.89
CA LYS A 263 9.16 41.83 -9.52
C LYS A 263 7.90 41.50 -8.75
N ASN A 264 6.81 42.25 -8.99
CA ASN A 264 5.50 41.93 -8.41
C ASN A 264 4.94 40.62 -9.00
N LEU A 265 5.14 40.38 -10.31
CA LEU A 265 4.75 39.10 -10.95
C LEU A 265 5.50 37.90 -10.35
N GLU A 266 6.82 37.97 -10.26
CA GLU A 266 7.62 36.88 -9.66
C GLU A 266 7.17 36.59 -8.21
N LYS A 267 6.96 37.64 -7.42
CA LYS A 267 6.48 37.51 -6.05
C LYS A 267 5.08 36.90 -5.98
N ALA A 268 4.17 37.36 -6.83
CA ALA A 268 2.80 36.86 -6.91
C ALA A 268 2.78 35.40 -7.31
N LEU A 269 3.59 34.96 -8.29
CA LEU A 269 3.73 33.54 -8.67
C LEU A 269 4.28 32.68 -7.53
N LYS A 270 5.27 33.19 -6.78
CA LYS A 270 5.78 32.49 -5.61
C LYS A 270 4.71 32.30 -4.53
N VAL A 271 3.93 33.34 -4.26
CA VAL A 271 2.81 33.27 -3.29
C VAL A 271 1.71 32.32 -3.79
N LEU A 272 1.40 32.34 -5.09
CA LEU A 272 0.42 31.45 -5.69
C LEU A 272 0.86 29.97 -5.53
N ARG A 273 2.14 29.65 -5.83
CA ARG A 273 2.68 28.29 -5.63
C ARG A 273 2.58 27.84 -4.19
N SER A 274 2.95 28.70 -3.22
CA SER A 274 2.82 28.37 -1.79
C SER A 274 1.37 28.06 -1.39
N ARG A 275 0.42 28.87 -1.85
CA ARG A 275 -1.01 28.65 -1.53
C ARG A 275 -1.57 27.41 -2.19
N LEU A 276 -1.18 27.10 -3.42
CA LEU A 276 -1.57 25.86 -4.09
C LEU A 276 -0.98 24.63 -3.36
N TYR A 277 0.28 24.72 -2.95
CA TYR A 277 0.92 23.68 -2.12
C TYR A 277 0.17 23.46 -0.80
N GLU A 278 -0.17 24.53 -0.08
CA GLU A 278 -0.96 24.44 1.17
C GLU A 278 -2.34 23.80 0.94
N LEU A 279 -3.00 24.14 -0.19
CA LEU A 279 -4.30 23.55 -0.53
C LEU A 279 -4.20 22.05 -0.82
N GLU A 280 -3.20 21.65 -1.61
CA GLU A 280 -2.98 20.22 -1.90
C GLU A 280 -2.54 19.44 -0.64
N LEU A 281 -1.71 20.04 0.22
CA LEU A 281 -1.33 19.47 1.50
C LEU A 281 -2.56 19.28 2.41
N ALA A 282 -3.44 20.27 2.48
CA ALA A 282 -4.67 20.16 3.27
C ALA A 282 -5.61 19.08 2.73
N LYS A 283 -5.76 18.95 1.41
CA LYS A 283 -6.54 17.85 0.80
C LYS A 283 -5.97 16.48 1.17
N LYS A 284 -4.64 16.33 1.08
CA LYS A 284 -3.96 15.08 1.42
C LYS A 284 -4.14 14.74 2.90
N GLN A 285 -3.94 15.72 3.79
CA GLN A 285 -4.16 15.54 5.23
C GLN A 285 -5.61 15.16 5.56
N ALA A 286 -6.59 15.75 4.86
CA ALA A 286 -8.00 15.39 5.02
C ALA A 286 -8.28 13.95 4.59
N ALA A 287 -7.74 13.52 3.44
CA ALA A 287 -7.85 12.14 2.95
C ALA A 287 -7.18 11.13 3.90
N ASP A 288 -5.99 11.45 4.41
CA ASP A 288 -5.29 10.61 5.40
C ASP A 288 -6.06 10.54 6.73
N SER A 289 -6.68 11.65 7.15
CA SER A 289 -7.52 11.69 8.35
C SER A 289 -8.76 10.81 8.18
N GLU A 290 -9.41 10.86 7.02
CA GLU A 290 -10.55 10.00 6.69
C GLU A 290 -10.14 8.53 6.66
N LYS A 291 -9.00 8.19 6.04
CA LYS A 291 -8.43 6.82 6.07
C LYS A 291 -8.17 6.36 7.51
N ARG A 292 -7.55 7.21 8.37
CA ARG A 292 -7.34 6.88 9.80
C ARG A 292 -8.66 6.60 10.52
N MET A 293 -9.67 7.42 10.29
CA MET A 293 -11.00 7.23 10.90
C MET A 293 -11.67 5.93 10.45
N SER A 294 -11.55 5.56 9.17
CA SER A 294 -12.12 4.31 8.66
C SER A 294 -11.46 3.07 9.25
N MET A 295 -10.13 3.10 9.48
CA MET A 295 -9.37 1.97 10.02
C MET A 295 -9.65 1.69 11.50
N VAL A 296 -9.87 2.75 12.29
CA VAL A 296 -9.91 2.63 13.77
C VAL A 296 -11.33 2.76 14.32
N SER A 297 -12.31 3.24 13.51
CA SER A 297 -13.67 3.49 13.95
C SER A 297 -13.69 4.31 15.27
N SER A 298 -14.14 3.71 16.38
CA SER A 298 -14.21 4.38 17.68
C SER A 298 -13.08 4.02 18.65
N GLY A 299 -12.13 3.16 18.26
CA GLY A 299 -11.12 2.60 19.21
C GLY A 299 -11.74 1.69 20.28
N ASP A 300 -13.01 1.32 20.13
CA ASP A 300 -13.76 0.51 21.09
C ASP A 300 -13.36 -0.97 20.95
N ARG A 301 -13.39 -1.68 22.07
CA ARG A 301 -13.14 -3.13 22.17
C ARG A 301 -14.07 -3.97 21.30
N SER A 302 -15.22 -3.44 20.90
CA SER A 302 -16.21 -4.12 20.05
C SER A 302 -15.78 -4.20 18.59
N ALA A 303 -15.06 -3.20 18.07
CA ALA A 303 -14.59 -3.12 16.68
C ALA A 303 -13.27 -3.88 16.42
N LYS A 304 -13.02 -4.94 17.17
CA LYS A 304 -11.78 -5.73 17.09
C LYS A 304 -11.63 -6.47 15.77
N ILE A 305 -10.43 -6.40 15.18
CA ILE A 305 -10.04 -7.28 14.08
C ILE A 305 -9.39 -8.56 14.60
N ARG A 306 -8.61 -8.48 15.69
CA ARG A 306 -7.86 -9.61 16.24
C ARG A 306 -7.90 -9.65 17.76
N THR A 307 -7.95 -10.85 18.34
CA THR A 307 -7.93 -11.06 19.78
C THR A 307 -6.76 -11.98 20.18
N TYR A 308 -5.95 -11.50 21.11
CA TYR A 308 -4.84 -12.20 21.74
C TYR A 308 -5.30 -12.71 23.12
N ASN A 309 -5.56 -13.99 23.25
CA ASN A 309 -6.06 -14.61 24.49
C ASN A 309 -4.93 -15.38 25.18
N TYR A 310 -4.31 -14.77 26.18
CA TYR A 310 -3.20 -15.35 26.92
C TYR A 310 -3.59 -16.57 27.75
N PRO A 311 -4.70 -16.58 28.52
CA PRO A 311 -5.12 -17.76 29.27
C PRO A 311 -5.32 -19.01 28.41
N GLN A 312 -5.70 -18.85 27.16
CA GLN A 312 -5.95 -19.96 26.22
C GLN A 312 -4.80 -20.16 25.22
N GLY A 313 -3.74 -19.33 25.26
CA GLY A 313 -2.61 -19.42 24.34
C GLY A 313 -2.97 -19.26 22.86
N ARG A 314 -4.08 -18.56 22.55
CA ARG A 314 -4.60 -18.45 21.19
C ARG A 314 -4.70 -17.02 20.66
N VAL A 315 -4.57 -16.89 19.35
CA VAL A 315 -4.89 -15.66 18.60
C VAL A 315 -6.04 -15.98 17.66
N THR A 316 -7.05 -15.10 17.64
CA THR A 316 -8.20 -15.22 16.73
C THR A 316 -8.28 -14.00 15.84
N GLU A 317 -8.17 -14.19 14.53
CA GLU A 317 -8.42 -13.20 13.50
C GLU A 317 -9.91 -13.25 13.11
N HIS A 318 -10.64 -12.17 13.44
CA HIS A 318 -12.10 -12.18 13.34
C HIS A 318 -12.62 -11.97 11.91
N ARG A 319 -11.85 -11.31 11.05
CA ARG A 319 -12.27 -11.03 9.66
C ARG A 319 -12.45 -12.30 8.84
N ILE A 320 -11.61 -13.30 9.09
CA ILE A 320 -11.60 -14.60 8.37
C ILE A 320 -11.93 -15.79 9.27
N GLY A 321 -12.24 -15.57 10.56
CA GLY A 321 -12.54 -16.63 11.53
C GLY A 321 -11.35 -17.55 11.86
N LEU A 322 -10.12 -17.17 11.53
CA LEU A 322 -8.92 -17.97 11.78
C LEU A 322 -8.55 -17.96 13.26
N THR A 323 -8.30 -19.13 13.83
CA THR A 323 -7.81 -19.28 15.22
C THR A 323 -6.53 -20.10 15.23
N LEU A 324 -5.46 -19.54 15.81
CA LEU A 324 -4.16 -20.16 15.96
C LEU A 324 -3.82 -20.30 17.44
N TYR A 325 -3.33 -21.48 17.85
CA TYR A 325 -2.93 -21.81 19.23
C TYR A 325 -1.43 -21.67 19.43
N ASP A 326 -0.88 -20.56 18.93
CA ASP A 326 0.56 -20.26 18.96
C ASP A 326 0.83 -18.81 19.33
N LEU A 327 0.18 -18.35 20.39
CA LEU A 327 0.28 -16.97 20.85
C LEU A 327 1.72 -16.53 21.11
N SER A 328 2.55 -17.41 21.69
CA SER A 328 3.93 -17.09 22.07
C SER A 328 4.80 -16.75 20.88
N ASN A 329 4.70 -17.49 19.78
CA ASN A 329 5.47 -17.21 18.57
C ASN A 329 4.91 -16.01 17.82
N ILE A 330 3.58 -15.86 17.77
CA ILE A 330 2.92 -14.72 17.15
C ILE A 330 3.37 -13.40 17.81
N ILE A 331 3.36 -13.29 19.13
CA ILE A 331 3.83 -12.09 19.86
C ILE A 331 5.35 -11.88 19.67
N ASN A 332 6.09 -12.91 19.33
CA ASN A 332 7.52 -12.83 19.01
C ASN A 332 7.79 -12.55 17.51
N GLY A 333 6.77 -12.26 16.72
CA GLY A 333 6.91 -11.79 15.34
C GLY A 333 6.50 -12.80 14.27
N ASP A 334 6.07 -14.02 14.62
CA ASP A 334 5.61 -14.99 13.62
C ASP A 334 4.14 -14.77 13.22
N ILE A 335 3.91 -13.67 12.51
CA ILE A 335 2.57 -13.27 12.01
C ILE A 335 2.34 -13.64 10.54
N GLN A 336 3.34 -14.21 9.86
CA GLN A 336 3.29 -14.46 8.42
C GLN A 336 2.08 -15.30 8.00
N LYS A 337 1.74 -16.32 8.77
CA LYS A 337 0.60 -17.19 8.47
C LYS A 337 -0.72 -16.42 8.47
N ILE A 338 -0.92 -15.51 9.42
CA ILE A 338 -2.13 -14.69 9.49
C ILE A 338 -2.23 -13.76 8.29
N ILE A 339 -1.12 -13.11 7.93
CA ILE A 339 -1.05 -12.21 6.78
C ILE A 339 -1.33 -12.99 5.48
N SER A 340 -0.74 -14.16 5.30
CA SER A 340 -0.95 -14.99 4.11
C SER A 340 -2.41 -15.40 3.92
N GLU A 341 -3.09 -15.79 4.99
CA GLU A 341 -4.53 -16.15 4.95
C GLU A 341 -5.41 -14.93 4.64
N LEU A 342 -5.06 -13.75 5.16
CA LEU A 342 -5.77 -12.50 4.84
C LEU A 342 -5.55 -12.08 3.38
N MET A 343 -4.34 -12.21 2.85
CA MET A 343 -4.05 -11.98 1.44
C MET A 343 -4.83 -12.94 0.53
N MET A 344 -4.90 -14.23 0.92
CA MET A 344 -5.72 -15.22 0.20
C MET A 344 -7.20 -14.84 0.19
N ALA A 345 -7.74 -14.41 1.32
CA ALA A 345 -9.13 -13.98 1.44
C ALA A 345 -9.41 -12.77 0.55
N GLU A 346 -8.55 -11.72 0.58
CA GLU A 346 -8.67 -10.55 -0.29
C GLU A 346 -8.62 -10.93 -1.78
N ASN A 347 -7.66 -11.77 -2.16
CA ASN A 347 -7.52 -12.23 -3.54
C ASN A 347 -8.75 -13.02 -4.01
N THR A 348 -9.31 -13.86 -3.13
CA THR A 348 -10.54 -14.62 -3.43
C THR A 348 -11.74 -13.70 -3.63
N GLU A 349 -11.86 -12.63 -2.83
CA GLU A 349 -12.92 -11.63 -3.01
C GLU A 349 -12.76 -10.86 -4.32
N LYS A 350 -11.53 -10.44 -4.66
CA LYS A 350 -11.24 -9.75 -5.93
C LYS A 350 -11.57 -10.63 -7.14
N LEU A 351 -11.21 -11.91 -7.10
CA LEU A 351 -11.55 -12.87 -8.17
C LEU A 351 -13.06 -13.10 -8.32
N LYS A 352 -13.81 -13.09 -7.20
CA LYS A 352 -15.28 -13.21 -7.25
C LYS A 352 -15.93 -11.95 -7.84
N ALA A 353 -15.40 -10.78 -7.53
CA ALA A 353 -15.87 -9.51 -8.08
C ALA A 353 -15.64 -9.43 -9.60
N ASP A 354 -14.49 -9.89 -10.09
CA ASP A 354 -14.15 -9.94 -11.52
C ASP A 354 -15.06 -10.93 -12.32
N ASN A 355 -15.39 -12.06 -11.72
CA ASN A 355 -16.27 -13.07 -12.34
C ASN A 355 -17.76 -12.66 -12.31
N GLY A 356 -18.15 -11.64 -11.55
CA GLY A 356 -19.52 -11.11 -11.48
C GLY A 356 -19.81 -10.00 -12.51
N THR A 357 -18.83 -9.59 -13.31
CA THR A 357 -18.94 -8.47 -14.27
C THR A 357 -19.00 -8.95 -15.74
N ILE A 358 -19.24 -10.26 -15.97
CA ILE A 358 -19.44 -10.84 -17.30
C ILE A 358 -20.92 -11.18 -17.48
#